data_73602b36facadebfe8a535b2accbcc51
#
_entry.id   73602b36facadebfe8a535b2accbcc51
#
_cell.length_a   1.000
_cell.length_b   1.000
_cell.length_c   1.000
_cell.angle_alpha   90.00
_cell.angle_beta   90.00
_cell.angle_gamma   90.00
#
_symmetry.space_group_name_H-M   'P 1'
#
loop_
_entity.id
_entity.type
_entity.pdbx_description
1 polymer ?
#
loop_
_entity_poly.entity_id
_entity_poly.type
_entity_poly.pdbx_seq_one_letter_code
_entity_poly.pdbx_strand_id
1 'polypeptide(L)'
;MVIATRAGAPVSVDSVSIELGRHRVVRDVTFDVAPGELVALVGPNGCGKSTLLSAISGIRKPASGTVLIGDEDVARVDASSLARLRSLVTQSNRLDTPFTVREVVEMGRYPWTRTPEAAHSEELIDAAVSECSLEDLADRPFAHLSGGQQARVSLARCLAQHTPVLLLDEPTAALDIGHSEQVLSILSARAKAGATVLLVLHDLSLAAAYADRVAVMKDGIVRAVGPVADVMTEELLSSTYDHPVMVFDHPETGERMIVPRR
;
A
#
# COMPACT_ATOMS: atom_id res chain seq x y z
N MET A 1 14.74 -15.09 9.63
CA MET A 1 15.78 -14.58 8.69
C MET A 1 15.12 -13.49 7.86
N VAL A 2 15.60 -12.26 7.91
CA VAL A 2 15.00 -11.15 7.11
C VAL A 2 15.54 -11.28 5.68
N ILE A 3 14.64 -11.48 4.72
CA ILE A 3 15.02 -11.53 3.30
C ILE A 3 15.46 -10.12 2.87
N ALA A 4 16.57 -10.05 2.14
CA ALA A 4 17.02 -8.79 1.54
C ALA A 4 15.89 -8.19 0.69
N THR A 5 15.51 -6.96 0.97
CA THR A 5 14.52 -6.23 0.18
C THR A 5 15.08 -6.00 -1.23
N ARG A 6 14.25 -6.17 -2.25
CA ARG A 6 14.63 -5.82 -3.61
C ARG A 6 14.77 -4.30 -3.71
N ALA A 7 15.81 -3.82 -4.40
CA ALA A 7 16.00 -2.39 -4.62
C ALA A 7 14.74 -1.77 -5.24
N GLY A 8 14.24 -0.71 -4.64
CA GLY A 8 13.02 -0.02 -5.06
C GLY A 8 13.15 0.58 -6.46
N ALA A 9 12.01 0.77 -7.09
CA ALA A 9 11.89 1.51 -8.33
C ALA A 9 11.04 2.78 -8.06
N PRO A 10 11.39 3.95 -8.60
CA PRO A 10 10.56 5.14 -8.42
C PRO A 10 9.18 4.93 -9.05
N VAL A 11 8.15 5.48 -8.42
CA VAL A 11 6.81 5.58 -9.00
C VAL A 11 6.55 7.02 -9.38
N SER A 12 6.25 7.27 -10.65
CA SER A 12 5.89 8.61 -11.14
C SER A 12 4.46 8.62 -11.64
N VAL A 13 3.67 9.55 -11.15
CA VAL A 13 2.29 9.80 -11.56
C VAL A 13 2.26 11.19 -12.17
N ASP A 14 2.01 11.29 -13.48
CA ASP A 14 2.03 12.55 -14.21
C ASP A 14 0.68 12.82 -14.87
N SER A 15 0.03 13.90 -14.42
CA SER A 15 -1.22 14.45 -14.97
C SER A 15 -2.33 13.40 -15.14
N VAL A 16 -2.40 12.44 -14.20
CA VAL A 16 -3.31 11.29 -14.28
C VAL A 16 -4.74 11.70 -14.00
N SER A 17 -5.63 11.38 -14.95
CA SER A 17 -7.08 11.47 -14.76
C SER A 17 -7.74 10.12 -15.01
N ILE A 18 -8.77 9.81 -14.21
CA ILE A 18 -9.47 8.52 -14.28
C ILE A 18 -10.97 8.77 -14.33
N GLU A 19 -11.65 8.07 -15.26
CA GLU A 19 -13.09 8.11 -15.42
C GLU A 19 -13.73 6.76 -15.08
N LEU A 20 -14.84 6.79 -14.34
CA LEU A 20 -15.72 5.67 -14.08
C LEU A 20 -17.08 5.94 -14.75
N GLY A 21 -17.31 5.31 -15.89
CA GLY A 21 -18.44 5.65 -16.74
C GLY A 21 -18.33 7.09 -17.26
N ARG A 22 -19.26 7.96 -16.85
CA ARG A 22 -19.26 9.39 -17.22
C ARG A 22 -18.70 10.32 -16.14
N HIS A 23 -18.23 9.76 -15.02
CA HIS A 23 -17.74 10.55 -13.89
C HIS A 23 -16.23 10.53 -13.84
N ARG A 24 -15.61 11.71 -13.86
CA ARG A 24 -14.17 11.88 -13.62
C ARG A 24 -13.93 11.83 -12.12
N VAL A 25 -13.41 10.67 -11.65
CA VAL A 25 -13.18 10.38 -10.23
C VAL A 25 -11.80 10.88 -9.77
N VAL A 26 -10.81 10.84 -10.67
CA VAL A 26 -9.47 11.39 -10.41
C VAL A 26 -9.17 12.42 -11.49
N ARG A 27 -8.58 13.56 -11.09
CA ARG A 27 -8.40 14.71 -11.96
C ARG A 27 -6.99 15.26 -11.85
N ASP A 28 -6.22 15.16 -12.92
CA ASP A 28 -4.92 15.81 -13.12
C ASP A 28 -3.98 15.64 -11.91
N VAL A 29 -3.80 14.39 -11.46
CA VAL A 29 -2.98 14.07 -10.30
C VAL A 29 -1.53 13.89 -10.73
N THR A 30 -0.63 14.61 -10.05
CA THR A 30 0.81 14.53 -10.26
C THR A 30 1.54 14.43 -8.93
N PHE A 31 2.32 13.38 -8.73
CA PHE A 31 3.27 13.20 -7.62
C PHE A 31 4.22 12.03 -7.93
N ASP A 32 5.25 11.91 -7.11
CA ASP A 32 6.25 10.84 -7.17
C ASP A 32 6.40 10.13 -5.83
N VAL A 33 6.92 8.89 -5.88
CA VAL A 33 7.38 8.12 -4.71
C VAL A 33 8.78 7.62 -5.01
N ALA A 34 9.74 7.99 -4.19
CA ALA A 34 11.14 7.60 -4.38
C ALA A 34 11.43 6.19 -3.84
N PRO A 35 12.47 5.50 -4.35
CA PRO A 35 12.97 4.28 -3.71
C PRO A 35 13.37 4.54 -2.26
N GLY A 36 13.01 3.62 -1.38
CA GLY A 36 13.27 3.75 0.05
C GLY A 36 12.26 4.62 0.80
N GLU A 37 11.19 5.06 0.15
CA GLU A 37 10.19 5.94 0.72
C GLU A 37 8.87 5.22 0.98
N LEU A 38 8.24 5.51 2.12
CA LEU A 38 6.87 5.13 2.44
C LEU A 38 5.98 6.37 2.31
N VAL A 39 5.09 6.36 1.31
CA VAL A 39 4.11 7.44 1.09
C VAL A 39 2.72 6.95 1.45
N ALA A 40 2.02 7.70 2.32
CA ALA A 40 0.61 7.43 2.65
C ALA A 40 -0.31 8.34 1.83
N LEU A 41 -1.29 7.73 1.15
CA LEU A 41 -2.37 8.44 0.48
C LEU A 41 -3.58 8.52 1.42
N VAL A 42 -3.93 9.70 1.88
CA VAL A 42 -5.02 9.96 2.83
C VAL A 42 -6.08 10.88 2.23
N GLY A 43 -7.28 10.88 2.81
CA GLY A 43 -8.41 11.73 2.39
C GLY A 43 -9.75 11.09 2.70
N PRO A 44 -10.86 11.82 2.53
CA PRO A 44 -12.21 11.33 2.82
C PRO A 44 -12.58 10.07 2.02
N ASN A 45 -13.59 9.35 2.50
CA ASN A 45 -14.14 8.22 1.77
C ASN A 45 -14.73 8.67 0.43
N GLY A 46 -14.49 7.88 -0.62
CA GLY A 46 -15.00 8.17 -1.96
C GLY A 46 -14.25 9.27 -2.73
N CYS A 47 -13.17 9.88 -2.17
CA CYS A 47 -12.41 10.92 -2.86
C CYS A 47 -11.54 10.41 -4.02
N GLY A 48 -11.43 9.08 -4.24
CA GLY A 48 -10.73 8.49 -5.39
C GLY A 48 -9.42 7.78 -5.07
N LYS A 49 -9.02 7.59 -3.79
CA LYS A 49 -7.74 6.97 -3.39
C LYS A 49 -7.52 5.58 -4.01
N SER A 50 -8.45 4.64 -3.77
CA SER A 50 -8.37 3.27 -4.32
C SER A 50 -8.44 3.25 -5.86
N THR A 51 -9.17 4.21 -6.44
CA THR A 51 -9.23 4.38 -7.90
C THR A 51 -7.88 4.83 -8.45
N LEU A 52 -7.22 5.79 -7.79
CA LEU A 52 -5.87 6.22 -8.14
C LEU A 52 -4.86 5.08 -7.97
N LEU A 53 -4.90 4.38 -6.83
CA LEU A 53 -4.03 3.22 -6.58
C LEU A 53 -4.23 2.12 -7.63
N SER A 54 -5.47 1.90 -8.11
CA SER A 54 -5.76 0.94 -9.18
C SER A 54 -5.12 1.32 -10.52
N ALA A 55 -4.98 2.60 -10.81
CA ALA A 55 -4.26 3.07 -12.00
C ALA A 55 -2.75 2.95 -11.82
N ILE A 56 -2.22 3.30 -10.64
CA ILE A 56 -0.80 3.14 -10.32
C ILE A 56 -0.39 1.67 -10.39
N SER A 57 -1.27 0.77 -9.96
CA SER A 57 -1.02 -0.68 -10.08
C SER A 57 -1.15 -1.24 -11.50
N GLY A 58 -1.62 -0.46 -12.47
CA GLY A 58 -1.86 -0.90 -13.85
C GLY A 58 -3.10 -1.76 -14.04
N ILE A 59 -3.93 -1.97 -12.99
CA ILE A 59 -5.23 -2.65 -13.11
C ILE A 59 -6.20 -1.81 -13.94
N ARG A 60 -6.15 -0.49 -13.78
CA ARG A 60 -6.99 0.45 -14.51
C ARG A 60 -6.14 1.35 -15.38
N LYS A 61 -6.49 1.45 -16.65
CA LYS A 61 -5.87 2.42 -17.55
C LYS A 61 -6.40 3.81 -17.26
N PRO A 62 -5.56 4.84 -17.07
CA PRO A 62 -6.01 6.22 -16.93
C PRO A 62 -6.65 6.72 -18.23
N ALA A 63 -7.57 7.69 -18.11
CA ALA A 63 -8.18 8.40 -19.25
C ALA A 63 -7.18 9.38 -19.89
N SER A 64 -6.31 9.99 -19.07
CA SER A 64 -5.18 10.81 -19.50
C SER A 64 -4.05 10.76 -18.49
N GLY A 65 -2.86 11.22 -18.89
CA GLY A 65 -1.66 11.17 -18.07
C GLY A 65 -0.94 9.81 -18.15
N THR A 66 0.13 9.69 -17.40
CA THR A 66 1.02 8.50 -17.44
C THR A 66 1.42 8.10 -16.04
N VAL A 67 1.53 6.79 -15.81
CA VAL A 67 2.12 6.22 -14.59
C VAL A 67 3.33 5.39 -14.99
N LEU A 68 4.48 5.69 -14.39
CA LEU A 68 5.71 4.94 -14.57
C LEU A 68 6.10 4.23 -13.26
N ILE A 69 6.64 3.02 -13.39
CA ILE A 69 7.38 2.31 -12.34
C ILE A 69 8.78 2.06 -12.87
N GLY A 70 9.77 2.76 -12.34
CA GLY A 70 11.06 2.90 -13.00
C GLY A 70 10.89 3.61 -14.33
N ASP A 71 11.37 2.97 -15.41
CA ASP A 71 11.23 3.48 -16.78
C ASP A 71 10.02 2.87 -17.53
N GLU A 72 9.23 2.02 -16.86
CA GLU A 72 8.16 1.24 -17.48
C GLU A 72 6.79 1.91 -17.32
N ASP A 73 6.10 2.19 -18.43
CA ASP A 73 4.71 2.67 -18.43
C ASP A 73 3.77 1.50 -18.08
N VAL A 74 3.12 1.57 -16.91
CA VAL A 74 2.23 0.51 -16.40
C VAL A 74 1.07 0.17 -17.34
N ALA A 75 0.67 1.10 -18.21
CA ALA A 75 -0.40 0.88 -19.18
C ALA A 75 0.06 0.10 -20.43
N ARG A 76 1.38 -0.10 -20.61
CA ARG A 76 1.99 -0.75 -21.78
C ARG A 76 2.73 -2.03 -21.46
N VAL A 77 3.10 -2.24 -20.22
CA VAL A 77 3.79 -3.44 -19.75
C VAL A 77 2.81 -4.62 -19.70
N ASP A 78 3.24 -5.81 -20.10
CA ASP A 78 2.44 -7.01 -19.98
C ASP A 78 2.22 -7.40 -18.50
N ALA A 79 1.12 -8.13 -18.22
CA ALA A 79 0.71 -8.46 -16.86
C ALA A 79 1.78 -9.23 -16.06
N SER A 80 2.56 -10.10 -16.70
CA SER A 80 3.60 -10.88 -16.02
C SER A 80 4.80 -10.01 -15.63
N SER A 81 5.24 -9.12 -16.53
CA SER A 81 6.30 -8.15 -16.26
C SER A 81 5.87 -7.14 -15.21
N LEU A 82 4.65 -6.63 -15.29
CA LEU A 82 4.09 -5.73 -14.29
C LEU A 82 4.01 -6.37 -12.90
N ALA A 83 3.62 -7.66 -12.82
CA ALA A 83 3.59 -8.40 -11.58
C ALA A 83 4.99 -8.66 -10.96
N ARG A 84 6.07 -8.48 -11.72
CA ARG A 84 7.45 -8.49 -11.20
C ARG A 84 7.96 -7.11 -10.78
N LEU A 85 7.30 -6.05 -11.22
CA LEU A 85 7.63 -4.67 -10.85
C LEU A 85 6.93 -4.23 -9.56
N ARG A 86 5.68 -4.67 -9.35
CA ARG A 86 4.92 -4.27 -8.17
C ARG A 86 4.05 -5.41 -7.63
N SER A 87 3.87 -5.46 -6.34
CA SER A 87 2.84 -6.24 -5.66
C SER A 87 1.69 -5.34 -5.20
N LEU A 88 0.51 -5.93 -5.02
CA LEU A 88 -0.69 -5.19 -4.64
C LEU A 88 -1.50 -5.96 -3.59
N VAL A 89 -1.82 -5.29 -2.48
CA VAL A 89 -2.87 -5.69 -1.55
C VAL A 89 -4.09 -4.83 -1.82
N THR A 90 -5.23 -5.47 -2.10
CA THR A 90 -6.52 -4.79 -2.30
C THR A 90 -7.37 -4.85 -1.03
N GLN A 91 -8.26 -3.89 -0.84
CA GLN A 91 -9.18 -3.82 0.30
C GLN A 91 -10.05 -5.09 0.43
N SER A 92 -10.44 -5.72 -0.67
CA SER A 92 -11.26 -6.93 -0.69
C SER A 92 -10.38 -8.17 -0.89
N ASN A 93 -10.17 -8.93 0.19
CA ASN A 93 -9.36 -10.16 0.19
C ASN A 93 -10.21 -11.44 0.27
N ARG A 94 -11.48 -11.39 -0.15
CA ARG A 94 -12.34 -12.58 -0.14
C ARG A 94 -11.89 -13.56 -1.23
N LEU A 95 -11.10 -14.54 -0.83
CA LEU A 95 -10.83 -15.72 -1.61
C LEU A 95 -11.73 -16.84 -1.06
N ASP A 96 -12.81 -17.16 -1.76
CA ASP A 96 -13.61 -18.35 -1.47
C ASP A 96 -12.92 -19.56 -2.14
N THR A 97 -11.92 -20.08 -1.46
CA THR A 97 -11.01 -21.10 -2.01
C THR A 97 -10.67 -22.12 -0.94
N PRO A 98 -10.50 -23.40 -1.30
CA PRO A 98 -10.09 -24.45 -0.37
C PRO A 98 -8.59 -24.41 -0.01
N PHE A 99 -7.84 -23.43 -0.52
CA PHE A 99 -6.39 -23.36 -0.32
C PHE A 99 -6.01 -23.04 1.14
N THR A 100 -4.92 -23.63 1.58
CA THR A 100 -4.29 -23.33 2.86
C THR A 100 -3.65 -21.93 2.84
N VAL A 101 -3.32 -21.42 4.02
CA VAL A 101 -2.57 -20.15 4.17
C VAL A 101 -1.27 -20.19 3.36
N ARG A 102 -0.49 -21.25 3.50
CA ARG A 102 0.78 -21.42 2.78
C ARG A 102 0.57 -21.36 1.27
N GLU A 103 -0.39 -22.11 0.74
CA GLU A 103 -0.70 -22.10 -0.69
C GLU A 103 -1.13 -20.72 -1.21
N VAL A 104 -1.88 -19.93 -0.40
CA VAL A 104 -2.22 -18.55 -0.76
C VAL A 104 -0.98 -17.65 -0.79
N VAL A 105 -0.03 -17.83 0.13
CA VAL A 105 1.24 -17.07 0.12
C VAL A 105 2.09 -17.46 -1.08
N GLU A 106 2.15 -18.75 -1.44
CA GLU A 106 2.84 -19.28 -2.62
C GLU A 106 2.35 -18.65 -3.93
N MET A 107 1.06 -18.30 -4.04
CA MET A 107 0.53 -17.58 -5.20
C MET A 107 1.27 -16.26 -5.49
N GLY A 108 1.87 -15.63 -4.47
CA GLY A 108 2.73 -14.48 -4.65
C GLY A 108 3.96 -14.76 -5.53
N ARG A 109 4.40 -16.03 -5.58
CA ARG A 109 5.57 -16.44 -6.40
C ARG A 109 5.21 -16.77 -7.85
N TYR A 110 3.95 -16.80 -8.21
CA TYR A 110 3.51 -17.16 -9.57
C TYR A 110 4.19 -16.35 -10.70
N PRO A 111 4.44 -15.02 -10.57
CA PRO A 111 5.13 -14.26 -11.62
C PRO A 111 6.58 -14.72 -11.90
N TRP A 112 7.16 -15.48 -10.98
CA TRP A 112 8.57 -15.91 -11.02
C TRP A 112 8.77 -17.37 -11.44
N THR A 113 7.69 -18.18 -11.60
CA THR A 113 7.78 -19.63 -11.83
C THR A 113 8.59 -20.03 -13.06
N ARG A 114 8.74 -19.14 -14.04
CA ARG A 114 9.51 -19.38 -15.28
C ARG A 114 10.76 -18.52 -15.36
N THR A 115 11.32 -18.11 -14.23
CA THR A 115 12.52 -17.28 -14.15
C THR A 115 13.53 -17.94 -13.21
N PRO A 116 14.81 -17.57 -13.26
CA PRO A 116 15.82 -18.05 -12.31
C PRO A 116 15.45 -17.80 -10.83
N GLU A 117 14.69 -16.74 -10.54
CA GLU A 117 14.23 -16.38 -9.21
C GLU A 117 13.25 -17.41 -8.60
N ALA A 118 12.73 -18.36 -9.39
CA ALA A 118 11.94 -19.47 -8.87
C ALA A 118 12.72 -20.32 -7.86
N ALA A 119 14.04 -20.40 -7.97
CA ALA A 119 14.89 -21.13 -7.03
C ALA A 119 14.83 -20.60 -5.58
N HIS A 120 14.48 -19.34 -5.39
CA HIS A 120 14.35 -18.70 -4.07
C HIS A 120 12.91 -18.72 -3.52
N SER A 121 11.97 -19.41 -4.18
CA SER A 121 10.54 -19.30 -3.84
C SER A 121 10.24 -19.81 -2.44
N GLU A 122 10.75 -21.00 -2.06
CA GLU A 122 10.51 -21.59 -0.73
C GLU A 122 11.04 -20.67 0.39
N GLU A 123 12.26 -20.17 0.25
CA GLU A 123 12.87 -19.27 1.22
C GLU A 123 12.03 -17.98 1.38
N LEU A 124 11.53 -17.41 0.28
CA LEU A 124 10.73 -16.19 0.28
C LEU A 124 9.32 -16.41 0.88
N ILE A 125 8.74 -17.58 0.65
CA ILE A 125 7.45 -17.98 1.25
C ILE A 125 7.61 -18.14 2.76
N ASP A 126 8.59 -18.91 3.21
CA ASP A 126 8.83 -19.17 4.64
C ASP A 126 9.08 -17.87 5.40
N ALA A 127 9.89 -16.98 4.83
CA ALA A 127 10.14 -15.70 5.47
C ALA A 127 8.91 -14.80 5.50
N ALA A 128 8.09 -14.77 4.45
CA ALA A 128 6.85 -13.98 4.43
C ALA A 128 5.83 -14.52 5.45
N VAL A 129 5.72 -15.84 5.59
CA VAL A 129 4.90 -16.50 6.62
C VAL A 129 5.37 -16.09 8.01
N SER A 130 6.67 -16.15 8.26
CA SER A 130 7.26 -15.81 9.57
C SER A 130 7.12 -14.33 9.88
N GLU A 131 7.41 -13.44 8.94
CA GLU A 131 7.32 -11.98 9.12
C GLU A 131 5.89 -11.51 9.45
N CYS A 132 4.89 -12.25 8.93
CA CYS A 132 3.48 -11.99 9.22
C CYS A 132 2.92 -12.83 10.40
N SER A 133 3.74 -13.57 11.13
CA SER A 133 3.35 -14.44 12.26
C SER A 133 2.22 -15.40 11.89
N LEU A 134 2.44 -16.19 10.84
CA LEU A 134 1.44 -17.10 10.26
C LEU A 134 1.83 -18.59 10.37
N GLU A 135 2.92 -18.92 11.06
CA GLU A 135 3.45 -20.28 11.13
C GLU A 135 2.41 -21.28 11.65
N ASP A 136 1.73 -20.93 12.76
CA ASP A 136 0.68 -21.77 13.38
C ASP A 136 -0.60 -21.88 12.54
N LEU A 137 -0.72 -21.08 11.49
CA LEU A 137 -1.88 -21.03 10.60
C LEU A 137 -1.59 -21.59 9.21
N ALA A 138 -0.33 -21.95 8.91
CA ALA A 138 0.14 -22.27 7.55
C ALA A 138 -0.69 -23.34 6.85
N ASP A 139 -1.12 -24.37 7.57
CA ASP A 139 -1.90 -25.49 7.07
C ASP A 139 -3.42 -25.30 7.18
N ARG A 140 -3.88 -24.16 7.76
CA ARG A 140 -5.31 -23.89 7.87
C ARG A 140 -5.90 -23.44 6.53
N PRO A 141 -7.13 -23.85 6.20
CA PRO A 141 -7.87 -23.31 5.06
C PRO A 141 -8.05 -21.80 5.22
N PHE A 142 -7.71 -21.02 4.20
CA PHE A 142 -7.82 -19.56 4.19
C PHE A 142 -9.25 -19.06 4.51
N ALA A 143 -10.27 -19.77 4.00
CA ALA A 143 -11.67 -19.44 4.22
C ALA A 143 -12.11 -19.51 5.70
N HIS A 144 -11.36 -20.23 6.56
CA HIS A 144 -11.66 -20.40 7.98
C HIS A 144 -10.96 -19.35 8.88
N LEU A 145 -10.25 -18.40 8.30
CA LEU A 145 -9.54 -17.34 9.02
C LEU A 145 -10.46 -16.17 9.35
N SER A 146 -10.16 -15.47 10.46
CA SER A 146 -10.75 -14.16 10.73
C SER A 146 -10.31 -13.12 9.69
N GLY A 147 -11.05 -12.01 9.54
CA GLY A 147 -10.70 -10.93 8.62
C GLY A 147 -9.28 -10.39 8.83
N GLY A 148 -8.86 -10.23 10.08
CA GLY A 148 -7.49 -9.80 10.39
C GLY A 148 -6.42 -10.83 10.01
N GLN A 149 -6.70 -12.13 10.21
CA GLN A 149 -5.80 -13.20 9.76
C GLN A 149 -5.70 -13.22 8.22
N GLN A 150 -6.82 -13.06 7.51
CA GLN A 150 -6.84 -12.97 6.05
C GLN A 150 -6.05 -11.75 5.53
N ALA A 151 -6.13 -10.60 6.20
CA ALA A 151 -5.35 -9.42 5.87
C ALA A 151 -3.83 -9.69 6.02
N ARG A 152 -3.40 -10.35 7.11
CA ARG A 152 -1.99 -10.75 7.29
C ARG A 152 -1.51 -11.74 6.23
N VAL A 153 -2.34 -12.71 5.82
CA VAL A 153 -2.02 -13.64 4.72
C VAL A 153 -1.89 -12.89 3.39
N SER A 154 -2.74 -11.89 3.15
CA SER A 154 -2.66 -11.06 1.94
C SER A 154 -1.38 -10.22 1.92
N LEU A 155 -0.94 -9.71 3.08
CA LEU A 155 0.36 -9.06 3.21
C LEU A 155 1.49 -10.05 2.95
N ALA A 156 1.47 -11.23 3.56
CA ALA A 156 2.49 -12.26 3.36
C ALA A 156 2.62 -12.65 1.88
N ARG A 157 1.49 -12.83 1.17
CA ARG A 157 1.48 -13.05 -0.29
C ARG A 157 2.14 -11.91 -1.06
N CYS A 158 1.85 -10.66 -0.67
CA CYS A 158 2.45 -9.47 -1.26
C CYS A 158 3.98 -9.44 -1.03
N LEU A 159 4.43 -9.75 0.19
CA LEU A 159 5.85 -9.79 0.54
C LEU A 159 6.58 -10.94 -0.16
N ALA A 160 5.97 -12.13 -0.24
CA ALA A 160 6.52 -13.29 -0.95
C ALA A 160 6.71 -13.02 -2.44
N GLN A 161 5.90 -12.14 -3.04
CA GLN A 161 6.07 -11.72 -4.45
C GLN A 161 7.42 -11.03 -4.69
N HIS A 162 8.03 -10.42 -3.67
CA HIS A 162 9.38 -9.88 -3.68
C HIS A 162 9.62 -8.89 -4.83
N THR A 163 8.82 -7.84 -4.88
CA THR A 163 8.86 -6.79 -5.91
C THR A 163 9.50 -5.50 -5.39
N PRO A 164 10.06 -4.64 -6.27
CA PRO A 164 10.62 -3.34 -5.88
C PRO A 164 9.58 -2.35 -5.35
N VAL A 165 8.31 -2.48 -5.74
CA VAL A 165 7.21 -1.58 -5.34
C VAL A 165 6.12 -2.35 -4.63
N LEU A 166 5.69 -1.85 -3.47
CA LEU A 166 4.59 -2.37 -2.68
C LEU A 166 3.44 -1.36 -2.71
N LEU A 167 2.28 -1.78 -3.20
CA LEU A 167 1.05 -0.99 -3.27
C LEU A 167 0.01 -1.62 -2.35
N LEU A 168 -0.57 -0.85 -1.42
CA LEU A 168 -1.51 -1.40 -0.45
C LEU A 168 -2.75 -0.49 -0.31
N ASP A 169 -3.93 -1.08 -0.43
CA ASP A 169 -5.20 -0.40 -0.27
C ASP A 169 -5.82 -0.78 1.08
N GLU A 170 -5.71 0.10 2.07
CA GLU A 170 -6.24 -0.04 3.42
C GLU A 170 -5.80 -1.34 4.13
N PRO A 171 -4.49 -1.63 4.23
CA PRO A 171 -4.01 -2.91 4.75
C PRO A 171 -4.34 -3.13 6.23
N THR A 172 -4.76 -2.09 6.96
CA THR A 172 -5.06 -2.13 8.41
C THR A 172 -6.56 -2.11 8.74
N ALA A 173 -7.46 -1.96 7.76
CA ALA A 173 -8.89 -1.72 8.00
C ALA A 173 -9.63 -2.82 8.80
N ALA A 174 -9.14 -4.07 8.75
CA ALA A 174 -9.75 -5.22 9.45
C ALA A 174 -8.92 -5.69 10.66
N LEU A 175 -7.92 -4.91 11.07
CA LEU A 175 -6.95 -5.28 12.10
C LEU A 175 -7.25 -4.55 13.41
N ASP A 176 -6.91 -5.19 14.52
CA ASP A 176 -6.79 -4.53 15.80
C ASP A 176 -5.51 -3.67 15.86
N ILE A 177 -5.34 -2.92 16.94
CA ILE A 177 -4.22 -1.99 17.12
C ILE A 177 -2.89 -2.73 16.97
N GLY A 178 -2.69 -3.85 17.67
CA GLY A 178 -1.41 -4.57 17.68
C GLY A 178 -1.03 -5.10 16.31
N HIS A 179 -1.99 -5.65 15.57
CA HIS A 179 -1.74 -6.14 14.21
C HIS A 179 -1.57 -5.00 13.20
N SER A 180 -2.25 -3.86 13.38
CA SER A 180 -2.05 -2.67 12.55
C SER A 180 -0.63 -2.13 12.67
N GLU A 181 -0.14 -2.01 13.92
CA GLU A 181 1.24 -1.61 14.22
C GLU A 181 2.26 -2.59 13.61
N GLN A 182 2.02 -3.90 13.72
CA GLN A 182 2.89 -4.91 13.11
C GLN A 182 2.98 -4.74 11.59
N VAL A 183 1.83 -4.61 10.90
CA VAL A 183 1.79 -4.42 9.44
C VAL A 183 2.55 -3.18 9.01
N LEU A 184 2.32 -2.03 9.67
CA LEU A 184 2.97 -0.77 9.32
C LEU A 184 4.46 -0.78 9.65
N SER A 185 4.86 -1.43 10.75
CA SER A 185 6.27 -1.63 11.09
C SER A 185 7.00 -2.45 10.02
N ILE A 186 6.39 -3.53 9.52
CA ILE A 186 6.93 -4.34 8.42
C ILE A 186 7.11 -3.47 7.16
N LEU A 187 6.09 -2.70 6.78
CA LEU A 187 6.14 -1.85 5.59
C LEU A 187 7.18 -0.74 5.71
N SER A 188 7.28 -0.09 6.87
CA SER A 188 8.32 0.89 7.17
C SER A 188 9.73 0.28 7.11
N ALA A 189 9.92 -0.92 7.68
CA ALA A 189 11.19 -1.63 7.58
C ALA A 189 11.55 -1.95 6.12
N ARG A 190 10.58 -2.35 5.29
CA ARG A 190 10.78 -2.59 3.86
C ARG A 190 11.17 -1.32 3.10
N ALA A 191 10.53 -0.19 3.40
CA ALA A 191 10.91 1.10 2.82
C ALA A 191 12.34 1.46 3.22
N LYS A 192 12.67 1.44 4.52
CA LYS A 192 14.05 1.70 5.03
C LYS A 192 15.10 0.77 4.44
N ALA A 193 14.70 -0.45 4.05
CA ALA A 193 15.58 -1.40 3.35
C ALA A 193 15.65 -1.14 1.83
N GLY A 194 15.00 -0.09 1.32
CA GLY A 194 15.12 0.39 -0.04
C GLY A 194 13.91 0.12 -0.95
N ALA A 195 12.84 -0.57 -0.50
CA ALA A 195 11.64 -0.73 -1.29
C ALA A 195 10.88 0.60 -1.47
N THR A 196 10.08 0.72 -2.53
CA THR A 196 9.13 1.81 -2.68
C THR A 196 7.78 1.36 -2.14
N VAL A 197 7.21 2.11 -1.19
CA VAL A 197 5.93 1.75 -0.56
C VAL A 197 4.91 2.88 -0.72
N LEU A 198 3.77 2.57 -1.33
CA LEU A 198 2.61 3.47 -1.40
C LEU A 198 1.40 2.76 -0.80
N LEU A 199 0.80 3.35 0.21
CA LEU A 199 -0.36 2.78 0.85
C LEU A 199 -1.48 3.80 1.08
N VAL A 200 -2.72 3.34 0.97
CA VAL A 200 -3.91 4.10 1.36
C VAL A 200 -4.18 3.84 2.83
N LEU A 201 -4.33 4.91 3.62
CA LEU A 201 -4.71 4.83 5.03
C LEU A 201 -5.92 5.72 5.33
N HIS A 202 -6.76 5.27 6.27
CA HIS A 202 -7.85 6.07 6.85
C HIS A 202 -7.45 6.72 8.17
N ASP A 203 -6.62 6.04 8.96
CA ASP A 203 -6.12 6.57 10.21
C ASP A 203 -4.99 7.56 9.96
N LEU A 204 -5.26 8.83 10.27
CA LEU A 204 -4.31 9.92 10.07
C LEU A 204 -3.13 9.86 11.05
N SER A 205 -3.36 9.36 12.27
CA SER A 205 -2.29 9.22 13.25
C SER A 205 -1.32 8.11 12.86
N LEU A 206 -1.83 6.98 12.34
CA LEU A 206 -0.98 5.93 11.78
C LEU A 206 -0.21 6.42 10.54
N ALA A 207 -0.87 7.19 9.67
CA ALA A 207 -0.19 7.79 8.52
C ALA A 207 0.93 8.74 8.98
N ALA A 208 0.69 9.55 10.01
CA ALA A 208 1.68 10.46 10.56
C ALA A 208 2.86 9.75 11.25
N ALA A 209 2.60 8.60 11.90
CA ALA A 209 3.64 7.84 12.62
C ALA A 209 4.58 7.06 11.69
N TYR A 210 4.08 6.57 10.56
CA TYR A 210 4.83 5.63 9.73
C TYR A 210 5.28 6.17 8.38
N ALA A 211 4.58 7.16 7.80
CA ALA A 211 4.92 7.66 6.47
C ALA A 211 6.07 8.69 6.52
N ASP A 212 6.95 8.63 5.52
CA ASP A 212 7.94 9.67 5.27
C ASP A 212 7.27 10.90 4.65
N ARG A 213 6.34 10.67 3.70
CA ARG A 213 5.53 11.70 3.05
C ARG A 213 4.06 11.29 3.00
N VAL A 214 3.20 12.30 2.94
CA VAL A 214 1.75 12.09 2.82
C VAL A 214 1.23 12.82 1.58
N ALA A 215 0.39 12.14 0.81
CA ALA A 215 -0.42 12.74 -0.26
C ALA A 215 -1.87 12.90 0.25
N VAL A 216 -2.34 14.12 0.39
CA VAL A 216 -3.70 14.43 0.84
C VAL A 216 -4.62 14.63 -0.35
N MET A 217 -5.67 13.81 -0.43
CA MET A 217 -6.60 13.80 -1.56
C MET A 217 -8.00 14.22 -1.14
N LYS A 218 -8.65 15.09 -1.93
CA LYS A 218 -10.06 15.47 -1.79
C LYS A 218 -10.68 15.67 -3.17
N ASP A 219 -11.92 15.21 -3.37
CA ASP A 219 -12.72 15.42 -4.59
C ASP A 219 -11.99 15.05 -5.91
N GLY A 220 -11.19 13.98 -5.87
CA GLY A 220 -10.46 13.49 -7.04
C GLY A 220 -9.16 14.21 -7.35
N ILE A 221 -8.73 15.18 -6.54
CA ILE A 221 -7.46 15.90 -6.71
C ILE A 221 -6.54 15.68 -5.50
N VAL A 222 -5.25 15.71 -5.73
CA VAL A 222 -4.23 15.77 -4.67
C VAL A 222 -4.03 17.24 -4.29
N ARG A 223 -4.36 17.56 -3.03
CA ARG A 223 -4.30 18.91 -2.49
C ARG A 223 -2.88 19.31 -2.07
N ALA A 224 -2.15 18.36 -1.53
CA ALA A 224 -0.76 18.53 -1.13
C ALA A 224 -0.04 17.19 -1.08
N VAL A 225 1.27 17.22 -1.34
CA VAL A 225 2.19 16.08 -1.15
C VAL A 225 3.47 16.60 -0.51
N GLY A 226 3.96 15.94 0.52
CA GLY A 226 5.21 16.34 1.17
C GLY A 226 5.43 15.63 2.50
N PRO A 227 6.49 15.99 3.22
CA PRO A 227 6.76 15.49 4.56
C PRO A 227 5.55 15.64 5.48
N VAL A 228 5.37 14.68 6.40
CA VAL A 228 4.25 14.66 7.36
C VAL A 228 4.13 16.02 8.08
N ALA A 229 5.26 16.59 8.52
CA ALA A 229 5.29 17.83 9.28
C ALA A 229 4.70 19.04 8.50
N ASP A 230 4.92 19.05 7.20
CA ASP A 230 4.55 20.20 6.34
C ASP A 230 3.10 20.07 5.82
N VAL A 231 2.64 18.84 5.60
CA VAL A 231 1.35 18.56 4.94
C VAL A 231 0.23 18.29 5.94
N MET A 232 0.51 17.58 7.04
CA MET A 232 -0.55 17.25 8.02
C MET A 232 -0.76 18.42 9.01
N THR A 233 -1.34 19.50 8.52
CA THR A 233 -1.65 20.73 9.29
C THR A 233 -3.15 20.79 9.64
N GLU A 234 -3.49 21.47 10.73
CA GLU A 234 -4.90 21.68 11.14
C GLU A 234 -5.74 22.29 10.02
N GLU A 235 -5.19 23.29 9.30
CA GLU A 235 -5.89 23.98 8.23
C GLU A 235 -6.18 23.07 7.04
N LEU A 236 -5.16 22.35 6.52
CA LEU A 236 -5.34 21.46 5.39
C LEU A 236 -6.26 20.31 5.72
N LEU A 237 -6.06 19.66 6.86
CA LEU A 237 -6.88 18.51 7.26
C LEU A 237 -8.31 18.92 7.57
N SER A 238 -8.54 20.04 8.30
CA SER A 238 -9.90 20.52 8.57
C SER A 238 -10.67 20.84 7.28
N SER A 239 -10.00 21.50 6.31
CA SER A 239 -10.61 21.79 5.00
C SER A 239 -10.79 20.55 4.12
N THR A 240 -9.96 19.53 4.32
CA THR A 240 -10.04 18.28 3.56
C THR A 240 -11.19 17.39 4.04
N TYR A 241 -11.35 17.29 5.36
CA TYR A 241 -12.36 16.41 5.97
C TYR A 241 -13.68 17.12 6.31
N ASP A 242 -13.81 18.41 5.99
CA ASP A 242 -14.98 19.27 6.30
C ASP A 242 -15.35 19.21 7.79
N HIS A 243 -14.34 19.07 8.65
CA HIS A 243 -14.50 19.01 10.10
C HIS A 243 -13.25 19.57 10.79
N PRO A 244 -13.40 20.44 11.82
CA PRO A 244 -12.27 20.94 12.57
C PRO A 244 -11.46 19.82 13.21
N VAL A 245 -10.15 19.80 12.99
CA VAL A 245 -9.22 18.87 13.64
C VAL A 245 -8.15 19.67 14.37
N MET A 246 -7.59 19.05 15.40
CA MET A 246 -6.39 19.54 16.10
C MET A 246 -5.22 18.66 15.71
N VAL A 247 -4.07 19.30 15.49
CA VAL A 247 -2.80 18.62 15.21
C VAL A 247 -1.79 19.07 16.26
N PHE A 248 -1.24 18.15 17.00
CA PHE A 248 -0.22 18.43 18.03
C PHE A 248 0.74 17.26 18.14
N ASP A 249 1.94 17.52 18.65
CA ASP A 249 2.89 16.46 18.90
C ASP A 249 2.69 15.93 20.33
N HIS A 250 2.66 14.60 20.50
CA HIS A 250 2.49 13.97 21.79
C HIS A 250 3.63 14.36 22.73
N PRO A 251 3.37 14.83 23.95
CA PRO A 251 4.38 15.45 24.82
C PRO A 251 5.50 14.50 25.27
N GLU A 252 5.23 13.19 25.30
CA GLU A 252 6.22 12.18 25.73
C GLU A 252 6.91 11.48 24.56
N THR A 253 6.18 11.20 23.45
CA THR A 253 6.71 10.44 22.31
C THR A 253 7.16 11.32 21.15
N GLY A 254 6.70 12.57 21.09
CA GLY A 254 6.93 13.47 19.97
C GLY A 254 6.15 13.11 18.69
N GLU A 255 5.31 12.06 18.76
CA GLU A 255 4.51 11.63 17.62
C GLU A 255 3.40 12.62 17.30
N ARG A 256 3.15 12.85 16.01
CA ARG A 256 2.08 13.73 15.56
C ARG A 256 0.72 13.07 15.73
N MET A 257 -0.12 13.73 16.51
CA MET A 257 -1.49 13.29 16.83
C MET A 257 -2.49 14.16 16.06
N ILE A 258 -3.48 13.51 15.45
CA ILE A 258 -4.57 14.18 14.74
C ILE A 258 -5.88 13.73 15.38
N VAL A 259 -6.58 14.68 16.00
CA VAL A 259 -7.84 14.40 16.69
C VAL A 259 -8.95 15.37 16.27
N PRO A 260 -10.20 14.90 16.18
CA PRO A 260 -11.31 15.80 15.88
C PRO A 260 -11.51 16.80 17.01
N ARG A 261 -11.72 18.07 16.69
CA ARG A 261 -12.10 19.11 17.65
C ARG A 261 -13.60 18.94 17.95
N ARG A 262 -13.91 18.62 19.19
CA ARG A 262 -15.29 18.47 19.70
C ARG A 262 -15.71 19.70 20.47
#